data_38ab5d9b0376ba4166e7ba2ab5a4156b
#
_entry.id   38ab5d9b0376ba4166e7ba2ab5a4156b
#
_cell.length_a   1.000
_cell.length_b   1.000
_cell.length_c   1.000
_cell.angle_alpha   90.00
_cell.angle_beta   90.00
_cell.angle_gamma   90.00
#
_symmetry.space_group_name_H-M   'P 1'
#
loop_
_entity.id
_entity.type
_entity.pdbx_description
1 polymer ?
#
loop_
_entity_poly.entity_id
_entity_poly.type
_entity_poly.pdbx_seq_one_letter_code
_entity_poly.pdbx_strand_id
1 'polypeptide(L)'
;SYDPLSNGAPKVVAKGVDHMAQSIREKAKESSVPIFHAPPLARAIYFTTDIDQSVPETLYYAVAQVIAYVFSLNSLGPGAVMADKPNPEVPDGMRYGVDGKLTN
;
A
#
# COMPACT_ATOMS: atom_id res chain seq x y z
N SER A 1 -18.48 -7.18 8.07
CA SER A 1 -17.48 -7.03 7.01
C SER A 1 -16.39 -6.08 7.47
N TYR A 2 -15.22 -6.28 6.95
CA TYR A 2 -14.06 -5.47 7.32
C TYR A 2 -14.06 -4.14 6.56
N ASP A 3 -13.89 -3.04 7.28
CA ASP A 3 -13.69 -1.71 6.69
C ASP A 3 -12.24 -1.30 6.96
N PRO A 4 -11.40 -1.16 5.94
CA PRO A 4 -9.99 -0.85 6.13
C PRO A 4 -9.72 0.42 6.93
N LEU A 5 -10.65 1.37 6.93
CA LEU A 5 -10.46 2.65 7.60
C LEU A 5 -11.30 2.81 8.86
N SER A 6 -12.08 1.79 9.26
CA SER A 6 -13.01 1.92 10.39
C SER A 6 -12.29 2.03 11.75
N ASN A 7 -11.09 1.48 11.84
CA ASN A 7 -10.30 1.49 13.09
C ASN A 7 -9.19 2.54 13.07
N GLY A 8 -9.35 3.55 12.23
CA GLY A 8 -8.37 4.60 12.08
C GLY A 8 -7.53 4.42 10.83
N ALA A 9 -6.64 5.37 10.59
CA ALA A 9 -5.78 5.35 9.41
C ALA A 9 -4.74 4.25 9.50
N PRO A 10 -4.38 3.65 8.36
CA PRO A 10 -3.27 2.69 8.32
C PRO A 10 -1.96 3.34 8.76
N LYS A 11 -1.13 2.59 9.45
CA LYS A 11 0.19 3.05 9.90
C LYS A 11 1.29 2.35 9.14
N VAL A 12 2.39 3.06 8.96
CA VAL A 12 3.61 2.48 8.37
C VAL A 12 4.39 1.79 9.48
N VAL A 13 4.62 0.49 9.35
CA VAL A 13 5.38 -0.26 10.35
C VAL A 13 6.82 -0.50 9.91
N ALA A 14 7.09 -0.42 8.60
CA ALA A 14 8.44 -0.56 8.05
C ALA A 14 8.47 0.08 6.68
N LYS A 15 9.62 0.60 6.28
CA LYS A 15 9.81 1.13 4.94
C LYS A 15 11.29 1.06 4.56
N GLY A 16 11.55 1.00 3.25
CA GLY A 16 12.93 0.94 2.79
C GLY A 16 13.01 0.96 1.27
N VAL A 17 14.24 1.07 0.76
CA VAL A 17 14.53 1.02 -0.67
C VAL A 17 15.56 -0.07 -0.93
N ASP A 18 15.62 -0.52 -2.19
CA ASP A 18 16.61 -1.50 -2.63
C ASP A 18 16.66 -2.75 -1.74
N HIS A 19 17.80 -3.01 -1.11
CA HIS A 19 17.96 -4.19 -0.26
C HIS A 19 16.99 -4.20 0.93
N MET A 20 16.73 -3.04 1.51
CA MET A 20 15.81 -2.95 2.63
C MET A 20 14.38 -3.29 2.18
N ALA A 21 13.98 -2.80 1.01
CA ALA A 21 12.67 -3.13 0.45
C ALA A 21 12.55 -4.63 0.19
N GLN A 22 13.61 -5.24 -0.32
CA GLN A 22 13.63 -6.68 -0.56
C GLN A 22 13.49 -7.45 0.73
N SER A 23 14.20 -7.04 1.79
CA SER A 23 14.11 -7.68 3.10
C SER A 23 12.69 -7.58 3.67
N ILE A 24 12.03 -6.43 3.49
CA ILE A 24 10.66 -6.25 3.94
C ILE A 24 9.73 -7.22 3.20
N ARG A 25 9.88 -7.35 1.88
CA ARG A 25 9.07 -8.27 1.08
C ARG A 25 9.28 -9.72 1.51
N GLU A 26 10.53 -10.11 1.77
CA GLU A 26 10.84 -11.47 2.21
C GLU A 26 10.20 -11.75 3.57
N LYS A 27 10.28 -10.80 4.49
CA LYS A 27 9.67 -10.92 5.80
C LYS A 27 8.14 -11.04 5.69
N ALA A 28 7.55 -10.25 4.80
CA ALA A 28 6.11 -10.31 4.56
C ALA A 28 5.70 -11.69 4.05
N LYS A 29 6.46 -12.27 3.13
CA LYS A 29 6.18 -13.61 2.62
C LYS A 29 6.29 -14.65 3.71
N GLU A 30 7.32 -14.58 4.54
CA GLU A 30 7.50 -15.52 5.66
C GLU A 30 6.34 -15.45 6.65
N SER A 31 5.78 -14.27 6.85
CA SER A 31 4.69 -14.03 7.79
C SER A 31 3.31 -14.09 7.15
N SER A 32 3.23 -14.49 5.89
CA SER A 32 1.98 -14.58 5.12
C SER A 32 1.25 -13.25 5.02
N VAL A 33 2.00 -12.15 4.96
CA VAL A 33 1.43 -10.82 4.75
C VAL A 33 1.33 -10.56 3.25
N PRO A 34 0.15 -10.21 2.75
CA PRO A 34 -0.03 -9.95 1.31
C PRO A 34 0.84 -8.80 0.81
N ILE A 35 1.28 -8.91 -0.45
CA ILE A 35 2.08 -7.88 -1.09
C ILE A 35 1.33 -7.37 -2.31
N PHE A 36 1.22 -6.06 -2.42
CA PHE A 36 0.62 -5.41 -3.58
C PHE A 36 1.64 -4.46 -4.20
N HIS A 37 1.90 -4.66 -5.48
CA HIS A 37 2.91 -3.87 -6.19
C HIS A 37 2.30 -2.59 -6.76
N ALA A 38 2.63 -1.45 -6.17
CA ALA A 38 2.14 -0.14 -6.60
C ALA A 38 3.23 0.91 -6.37
N PRO A 39 4.23 0.99 -7.26
CA PRO A 39 5.38 1.87 -7.04
C PRO A 39 5.05 3.34 -6.78
N PRO A 40 4.14 3.99 -7.51
CA PRO A 40 3.82 5.39 -7.21
C PRO A 40 3.25 5.58 -5.81
N LEU A 41 2.36 4.67 -5.36
CA LEU A 41 1.80 4.74 -4.02
C LEU A 41 2.86 4.44 -2.97
N ALA A 42 3.70 3.44 -3.21
CA ALA A 42 4.78 3.08 -2.29
C ALA A 42 5.72 4.27 -2.09
N ARG A 43 6.09 4.95 -3.17
CA ARG A 43 6.96 6.14 -3.08
C ARG A 43 6.28 7.28 -2.32
N ALA A 44 4.99 7.52 -2.59
CA ALA A 44 4.26 8.56 -1.87
C ALA A 44 4.28 8.32 -0.37
N ILE A 45 4.05 7.08 0.05
CA ILE A 45 4.08 6.72 1.47
C ILE A 45 5.50 6.85 2.02
N TYR A 46 6.49 6.35 1.29
CA TYR A 46 7.88 6.37 1.75
C TYR A 46 8.36 7.79 2.03
N PHE A 47 8.07 8.74 1.15
CA PHE A 47 8.59 10.10 1.26
C PHE A 47 7.73 11.03 2.12
N THR A 48 6.54 10.61 2.54
CA THR A 48 5.64 11.47 3.33
C THR A 48 5.35 10.95 4.72
N THR A 49 5.68 9.69 5.02
CA THR A 49 5.20 9.06 6.25
C THR A 49 6.34 8.31 6.93
N ASP A 50 6.58 8.63 8.19
CA ASP A 50 7.60 7.94 8.99
C ASP A 50 7.03 6.65 9.58
N ILE A 51 7.92 5.78 10.03
CA ILE A 51 7.54 4.55 10.71
C ILE A 51 6.72 4.92 11.96
N ASP A 52 5.66 4.17 12.21
CA ASP A 52 4.69 4.36 13.29
C ASP A 52 3.74 5.54 13.07
N GLN A 53 3.86 6.24 11.96
CA GLN A 53 2.94 7.31 11.60
C GLN A 53 1.81 6.79 10.72
N SER A 54 0.66 7.44 10.81
CA SER A 54 -0.46 7.14 9.92
C SER A 54 -0.20 7.75 8.55
N VAL A 55 -0.69 7.09 7.49
CA VAL A 55 -0.58 7.67 6.14
C VAL A 55 -1.40 8.95 6.07
N PRO A 56 -0.98 9.93 5.23
CA PRO A 56 -1.73 11.18 5.07
C PRO A 56 -3.13 10.94 4.51
N GLU A 57 -4.08 11.79 4.88
CA GLU A 57 -5.45 11.68 4.39
C GLU A 57 -5.53 11.68 2.87
N THR A 58 -4.65 12.43 2.21
CA THR A 58 -4.61 12.50 0.74
C THR A 58 -4.36 11.16 0.09
N LEU A 59 -3.82 10.18 0.82
CA LEU A 59 -3.55 8.84 0.31
C LEU A 59 -4.57 7.80 0.79
N TYR A 60 -5.54 8.18 1.61
CA TYR A 60 -6.49 7.22 2.19
C TYR A 60 -7.24 6.42 1.12
N TYR A 61 -7.72 7.09 0.09
CA TYR A 61 -8.50 6.42 -0.94
C TYR A 61 -7.66 5.36 -1.67
N ALA A 62 -6.44 5.73 -2.07
CA ALA A 62 -5.56 4.81 -2.77
C ALA A 62 -5.19 3.61 -1.90
N VAL A 63 -4.85 3.86 -0.63
CA VAL A 63 -4.51 2.79 0.31
C VAL A 63 -5.72 1.89 0.57
N ALA A 64 -6.90 2.49 0.74
CA ALA A 64 -8.11 1.72 0.97
C ALA A 64 -8.44 0.81 -0.21
N GLN A 65 -8.22 1.25 -1.44
CA GLN A 65 -8.42 0.42 -2.61
C GLN A 65 -7.53 -0.83 -2.58
N VAL A 66 -6.26 -0.65 -2.20
CA VAL A 66 -5.31 -1.77 -2.11
C VAL A 66 -5.74 -2.75 -1.02
N ILE A 67 -6.06 -2.24 0.15
CA ILE A 67 -6.44 -3.09 1.29
C ILE A 67 -7.73 -3.85 0.98
N ALA A 68 -8.72 -3.20 0.40
CA ALA A 68 -9.98 -3.83 0.04
C ALA A 68 -9.77 -4.94 -0.99
N TYR A 69 -8.91 -4.70 -1.98
CA TYR A 69 -8.60 -5.70 -2.99
C TYR A 69 -7.92 -6.91 -2.37
N VAL A 70 -6.93 -6.69 -1.51
CA VAL A 70 -6.20 -7.78 -0.85
C VAL A 70 -7.14 -8.62 0.02
N PHE A 71 -8.03 -7.99 0.77
CA PHE A 71 -9.01 -8.71 1.57
C PHE A 71 -9.99 -9.48 0.69
N SER A 72 -10.36 -8.91 -0.45
CA SER A 72 -11.22 -9.59 -1.42
C SER A 72 -10.57 -10.88 -1.92
N LEU A 73 -9.27 -10.82 -2.24
CA LEU A 73 -8.54 -12.01 -2.68
C LEU A 73 -8.53 -13.11 -1.60
N ASN A 74 -8.30 -12.72 -0.36
CA ASN A 74 -8.22 -13.66 0.75
C ASN A 74 -9.55 -14.33 1.07
N SER A 75 -10.67 -13.72 0.70
CA SER A 75 -12.00 -14.28 0.97
C SER A 75 -12.60 -14.99 -0.22
N LEU A 76 -11.90 -15.09 -1.35
CA LEU A 76 -12.41 -15.82 -2.52
C LEU A 76 -12.33 -17.32 -2.32
N GLY A 77 -13.42 -18.00 -2.64
CA GLY A 77 -13.44 -19.45 -2.68
C GLY A 77 -13.13 -19.98 -4.06
N PRO A 78 -13.01 -21.32 -4.19
CA PRO A 78 -12.79 -21.94 -5.50
C PRO A 78 -13.89 -21.55 -6.49
N GLY A 79 -13.50 -21.20 -7.69
CA GLY A 79 -14.44 -20.83 -8.74
C GLY A 79 -14.98 -19.41 -8.67
N ALA A 80 -14.60 -18.65 -7.67
CA ALA A 80 -15.03 -17.26 -7.58
C ALA A 80 -14.34 -16.40 -8.66
N VAL A 81 -15.07 -15.40 -9.15
CA VAL A 81 -14.53 -14.46 -10.12
C VAL A 81 -13.76 -13.38 -9.36
N MET A 82 -12.50 -13.16 -9.73
CA MET A 82 -11.69 -12.12 -9.12
C MET A 82 -12.09 -10.75 -9.62
N ALA A 83 -12.13 -9.78 -8.70
CA ALA A 83 -12.27 -8.39 -9.08
C ALA A 83 -11.03 -7.93 -9.83
N ASP A 84 -11.18 -6.92 -10.68
CA ASP A 84 -10.05 -6.34 -11.38
C ASP A 84 -9.07 -5.73 -10.38
N LYS A 85 -7.79 -5.91 -10.66
CA LYS A 85 -6.74 -5.33 -9.84
C LYS A 85 -6.84 -3.79 -9.91
N PRO A 86 -6.90 -3.10 -8.77
CA PRO A 86 -6.97 -1.65 -8.80
C PRO A 86 -5.67 -1.02 -9.28
N ASN A 87 -5.79 0.18 -9.81
CA ASN A 87 -4.64 1.01 -10.13
C ASN A 87 -4.73 2.23 -9.23
N PRO A 88 -4.19 2.16 -8.00
CA PRO A 88 -4.37 3.23 -7.03
C PRO A 88 -3.80 4.54 -7.54
N GLU A 89 -4.63 5.55 -7.63
CA GLU A 89 -4.24 6.84 -8.14
C GLU A 89 -3.65 7.69 -7.02
N VAL A 90 -2.43 8.20 -7.28
CA VAL A 90 -1.75 9.08 -6.34
C VAL A 90 -2.05 10.52 -6.76
N PRO A 91 -2.57 11.35 -5.83
CA PRO A 91 -2.92 12.73 -6.17
C PRO A 91 -1.72 13.55 -6.64
N ASP A 92 -2.00 14.59 -7.43
CA ASP A 92 -0.98 15.55 -7.80
C ASP A 92 -0.38 16.15 -6.53
N GLY A 93 0.92 16.39 -6.56
CA GLY A 93 1.62 16.89 -5.38
C GLY A 93 2.09 15.79 -4.44
N MET A 94 1.69 14.53 -4.68
CA MET A 94 2.10 13.37 -3.89
C MET A 94 2.82 12.34 -4.75
N ARG A 95 3.14 12.66 -6.01
CA ARG A 95 3.84 11.74 -6.90
C ARG A 95 5.32 12.01 -6.84
N TYR A 96 6.07 11.02 -6.38
CA TYR A 96 7.51 11.11 -6.18
C TYR A 96 8.24 10.18 -7.13
N GLY A 97 9.38 10.65 -7.65
CA GLY A 97 10.31 9.78 -8.35
C GLY A 97 11.15 9.00 -7.35
N VAL A 98 12.01 8.12 -7.87
CA VAL A 98 12.88 7.31 -7.02
C VAL A 98 13.86 8.15 -6.21
N ASP A 99 14.15 9.37 -6.69
CA ASP A 99 15.05 10.30 -6.01
C ASP A 99 14.38 11.12 -4.91
N GLY A 100 13.07 10.92 -4.69
CA GLY A 100 12.33 11.64 -3.67
C GLY A 100 11.82 13.00 -4.10
N LYS A 101 11.99 13.36 -5.37
CA LYS A 101 11.51 14.64 -5.89
C LYS A 101 10.13 14.49 -6.51
N LEU A 102 9.29 15.50 -6.36
CA LEU A 102 7.97 15.51 -6.98
C LEU A 102 8.09 15.51 -8.50
N THR A 103 7.20 14.75 -9.14
CA THR A 103 7.26 14.51 -10.59
C THR A 103 6.07 15.08 -11.34
N ASN A 104 5.30 15.92 -10.81
CA ASN A 104 4.09 16.41 -11.47
C ASN A 104 4.23 16.66 -12.95
#